data_98aca077a366b86ddaf07306e5a2023a
#
_entry.id   98aca077a366b86ddaf07306e5a2023a
#
_cell.length_a   1.000
_cell.length_b   1.000
_cell.length_c   1.000
_cell.angle_alpha   90.00
_cell.angle_beta   90.00
_cell.angle_gamma   90.00
#
_symmetry.space_group_name_H-M   'P 1'
#
loop_
_entity.id
_entity.type
_entity.pdbx_description
1 polymer ?
#
loop_
_entity_poly.entity_id
_entity_poly.type
_entity_poly.pdbx_seq_one_letter_code
_entity_poly.pdbx_strand_id
1 'polypeptide(L)'
;VNILIGAKKFMEGWNSWRVSNMGLLNIGKKEGSQIIQLFGRGVRLRGKGHTLKRSAAIEGTHPPRVRSLETLNIFAVRANYMALFRDYLEREGVETEETIDLPLFVWANEQFLKRGLVVPRPEEGRDFANEADLLLEADTAMRVLVDMSVKVQTMESSAVGIQTAEVRAGAGRTIPPESLALVDWERAYLDLLAYKERRGLKNCVIRAEALRKIFEKMNYALLADEAVVAPRSFAERALLQEAVTRILRKYLDNFYRNRREKWESRNLVYKTLDKSDPNLTFNRDVVREHSEGTYVVTVRKSDKELIAAIEKLGEDVDILRKQETNELPRIYFDRHLYLPLLFEKNDNVHTVPPGLKKSEAQFVRDLKTYWTAEKDKSLVGKEVFLLRNLSRGSGVGFFEESGFYPDFILWVVDGKKSQRIVFIEPHGMIHAKAYIHDEKARLHERLPELAKEMGQRSKKKNIMLDSFIISATPYDDLYKRYDNGTWDRARFAEKHILFQEQKKDYDYLQILF
;
A
#
# COMPACT_ATOMS: atom_id res chain seq x y z
N VAL A 1 1.57 -44.11 -7.84
CA VAL A 1 0.66 -43.70 -8.91
C VAL A 1 1.44 -42.75 -9.82
N ASN A 2 1.54 -43.08 -11.12
CA ASN A 2 2.30 -42.27 -12.08
C ASN A 2 1.40 -41.39 -12.95
N ILE A 3 0.13 -41.74 -13.06
CA ILE A 3 -0.88 -40.98 -13.79
C ILE A 3 -2.14 -40.92 -12.92
N LEU A 4 -2.73 -39.76 -12.82
CA LEU A 4 -3.95 -39.49 -12.09
C LEU A 4 -4.94 -38.84 -13.06
N ILE A 5 -6.14 -39.44 -13.24
CA ILE A 5 -7.17 -38.96 -14.14
C ILE A 5 -8.42 -38.68 -13.33
N GLY A 6 -9.07 -37.55 -13.56
CA GLY A 6 -10.28 -37.18 -12.86
C GLY A 6 -11.15 -36.18 -13.61
N ALA A 7 -12.44 -36.14 -13.25
CA ALA A 7 -13.39 -35.16 -13.73
C ALA A 7 -13.45 -33.92 -12.80
N LYS A 8 -14.41 -33.03 -12.99
CA LYS A 8 -14.56 -31.75 -12.29
C LYS A 8 -14.43 -31.83 -10.75
N LYS A 9 -14.95 -32.87 -10.10
CA LYS A 9 -14.81 -33.12 -8.65
C LYS A 9 -13.39 -33.42 -8.22
N PHE A 10 -12.48 -33.70 -9.17
CA PHE A 10 -11.07 -33.99 -8.92
C PHE A 10 -10.23 -32.74 -8.70
N MET A 11 -10.77 -31.56 -8.91
CA MET A 11 -10.07 -30.30 -8.63
C MET A 11 -9.85 -30.09 -7.14
N GLU A 12 -10.54 -30.84 -6.28
CA GLU A 12 -10.44 -30.80 -4.83
C GLU A 12 -9.89 -32.12 -4.26
N GLY A 13 -9.28 -32.08 -3.10
CA GLY A 13 -8.99 -33.26 -2.28
C GLY A 13 -7.70 -34.02 -2.58
N TRP A 14 -6.85 -33.66 -3.53
CA TRP A 14 -5.57 -34.32 -3.74
C TRP A 14 -4.37 -33.45 -3.36
N ASN A 15 -3.29 -34.07 -2.94
CA ASN A 15 -2.03 -33.44 -2.60
C ASN A 15 -0.86 -34.27 -3.12
N SER A 16 -0.01 -33.68 -3.95
CA SER A 16 1.18 -34.35 -4.48
C SER A 16 2.32 -33.34 -4.66
N TRP A 17 3.52 -33.78 -4.31
CA TRP A 17 4.77 -33.01 -4.48
C TRP A 17 5.53 -33.40 -5.76
N ARG A 18 4.90 -34.20 -6.63
CA ARG A 18 5.55 -34.86 -7.76
C ARG A 18 4.85 -34.64 -9.09
N VAL A 19 4.06 -33.59 -9.20
CA VAL A 19 3.38 -33.28 -10.47
C VAL A 19 4.36 -32.60 -11.38
N SER A 20 4.65 -33.21 -12.53
CA SER A 20 5.52 -32.63 -13.57
C SER A 20 4.74 -32.24 -14.82
N ASN A 21 3.61 -32.91 -15.08
CA ASN A 21 2.77 -32.65 -16.25
C ASN A 21 1.28 -32.64 -15.84
N MET A 22 0.54 -31.72 -16.41
CA MET A 22 -0.90 -31.56 -16.21
C MET A 22 -1.60 -31.42 -17.56
N GLY A 23 -2.50 -32.33 -17.86
CA GLY A 23 -3.34 -32.30 -19.06
C GLY A 23 -4.75 -31.81 -18.72
N LEU A 24 -5.23 -30.79 -19.40
CA LEU A 24 -6.55 -30.19 -19.19
C LEU A 24 -7.40 -30.33 -20.46
N LEU A 25 -8.52 -31.01 -20.34
CA LEU A 25 -9.42 -31.30 -21.46
C LEU A 25 -10.80 -30.67 -21.22
N ASN A 26 -11.33 -29.93 -22.20
CA ASN A 26 -12.70 -29.38 -22.20
C ASN A 26 -13.07 -28.58 -20.91
N ILE A 27 -12.18 -27.81 -20.36
CA ILE A 27 -12.50 -26.94 -19.22
C ILE A 27 -13.12 -25.64 -19.74
N GLY A 28 -14.30 -25.29 -19.23
CA GLY A 28 -15.12 -24.19 -19.72
C GLY A 28 -14.62 -22.78 -19.38
N LYS A 29 -15.15 -21.77 -20.07
CA LYS A 29 -14.76 -20.36 -19.98
C LYS A 29 -15.02 -19.69 -18.59
N LYS A 30 -15.80 -20.32 -17.70
CA LYS A 30 -16.24 -19.72 -16.42
C LYS A 30 -15.48 -20.22 -15.17
N GLU A 31 -14.45 -21.05 -15.34
CA GLU A 31 -13.83 -21.81 -14.24
C GLU A 31 -12.41 -21.29 -13.85
N GLY A 32 -12.10 -20.03 -14.08
CA GLY A 32 -10.77 -19.47 -13.87
C GLY A 32 -10.18 -19.68 -12.47
N SER A 33 -10.95 -19.44 -11.42
CA SER A 33 -10.50 -19.63 -10.02
C SER A 33 -10.22 -21.09 -9.66
N GLN A 34 -10.98 -22.02 -10.22
CA GLN A 34 -10.79 -23.48 -10.02
C GLN A 34 -9.51 -23.97 -10.73
N ILE A 35 -9.21 -23.43 -11.90
CA ILE A 35 -7.99 -23.74 -12.65
C ILE A 35 -6.76 -23.25 -11.88
N ILE A 36 -6.82 -22.06 -11.29
CA ILE A 36 -5.75 -21.51 -10.46
C ILE A 36 -5.49 -22.39 -9.23
N GLN A 37 -6.55 -22.88 -8.57
CA GLN A 37 -6.42 -23.81 -7.46
C GLN A 37 -5.78 -25.12 -7.88
N LEU A 38 -6.13 -25.63 -9.08
CA LEU A 38 -5.55 -26.84 -9.64
C LEU A 38 -4.07 -26.66 -9.94
N PHE A 39 -3.68 -25.54 -10.54
CA PHE A 39 -2.27 -25.21 -10.78
C PHE A 39 -1.50 -25.00 -9.47
N GLY A 40 -2.09 -24.31 -8.50
CA GLY A 40 -1.51 -24.13 -7.17
C GLY A 40 -1.22 -25.47 -6.45
N ARG A 41 -1.96 -26.53 -6.75
CA ARG A 41 -1.67 -27.89 -6.29
C ARG A 41 -0.53 -28.53 -7.07
N GLY A 42 -0.43 -28.29 -8.38
CA GLY A 42 0.60 -28.84 -9.25
C GLY A 42 1.99 -28.22 -9.03
N VAL A 43 2.07 -26.94 -8.67
CA VAL A 43 3.35 -26.24 -8.45
C VAL A 43 3.93 -26.41 -7.03
N ARG A 44 3.33 -27.22 -6.19
CA ARG A 44 3.84 -27.47 -4.84
C ARG A 44 5.20 -28.15 -4.88
N LEU A 45 6.16 -27.59 -4.14
CA LEU A 45 7.51 -28.10 -4.01
C LEU A 45 7.78 -28.49 -2.56
N ARG A 46 8.61 -29.52 -2.39
CA ARG A 46 9.20 -29.90 -1.12
C ARG A 46 10.68 -30.19 -1.35
N GLY A 47 11.49 -29.17 -1.17
CA GLY A 47 12.92 -29.24 -1.38
C GLY A 47 13.71 -29.74 -0.17
N LYS A 48 15.03 -29.72 -0.27
CA LYS A 48 15.96 -30.05 0.80
C LYS A 48 15.67 -29.21 2.04
N GLY A 49 15.60 -29.83 3.20
CA GLY A 49 15.26 -29.12 4.46
C GLY A 49 13.79 -28.64 4.52
N HIS A 50 12.89 -29.29 3.79
CA HIS A 50 11.46 -28.93 3.68
C HIS A 50 11.19 -27.52 3.14
N THR A 51 12.16 -26.93 2.43
CA THR A 51 11.96 -25.64 1.80
C THR A 51 10.90 -25.70 0.71
N LEU A 52 10.14 -24.59 0.56
CA LEU A 52 9.19 -24.38 -0.54
C LEU A 52 9.78 -23.54 -1.68
N LYS A 53 11.07 -23.19 -1.58
CA LYS A 53 11.78 -22.40 -2.59
C LYS A 53 12.34 -23.28 -3.69
N ARG A 54 12.38 -22.75 -4.91
CA ARG A 54 13.10 -23.38 -6.04
C ARG A 54 14.60 -23.32 -5.83
N SER A 55 15.33 -24.23 -6.48
CA SER A 55 16.80 -24.29 -6.40
C SER A 55 17.49 -22.97 -6.76
N ALA A 56 16.95 -22.22 -7.72
CA ALA A 56 17.48 -20.90 -8.09
C ALA A 56 17.45 -19.86 -6.94
N ALA A 57 16.61 -20.05 -5.93
CA ALA A 57 16.48 -19.17 -4.76
C ALA A 57 17.15 -19.72 -3.50
N ILE A 58 18.00 -20.76 -3.65
CA ILE A 58 18.72 -21.43 -2.56
C ILE A 58 20.20 -21.42 -2.91
N GLU A 59 21.02 -20.92 -2.03
CA GLU A 59 22.48 -20.91 -2.20
C GLU A 59 23.08 -22.32 -2.17
N GLY A 60 24.13 -22.54 -2.96
CA GLY A 60 24.90 -23.77 -3.04
C GLY A 60 24.82 -24.49 -4.38
N THR A 61 25.49 -25.64 -4.45
CA THR A 61 25.48 -26.50 -5.65
C THR A 61 24.21 -27.36 -5.69
N HIS A 62 23.57 -27.41 -6.83
CA HIS A 62 22.36 -28.19 -7.07
C HIS A 62 22.61 -29.35 -8.03
N PRO A 63 21.88 -30.47 -7.88
CA PRO A 63 21.97 -31.58 -8.82
C PRO A 63 21.70 -31.14 -10.27
N PRO A 64 22.38 -31.71 -11.27
CA PRO A 64 22.09 -31.43 -12.66
C PRO A 64 20.64 -31.78 -12.97
N ARG A 65 19.98 -30.93 -13.79
CA ARG A 65 18.56 -31.08 -14.19
C ARG A 65 17.52 -30.91 -13.08
N VAL A 66 17.87 -30.42 -11.89
CA VAL A 66 16.90 -30.17 -10.81
C VAL A 66 15.78 -29.22 -11.26
N ARG A 67 16.07 -28.26 -12.13
CA ARG A 67 15.07 -27.35 -12.70
C ARG A 67 13.94 -28.05 -13.46
N SER A 68 14.22 -29.17 -14.11
CA SER A 68 13.17 -29.98 -14.79
C SER A 68 12.19 -30.62 -13.78
N LEU A 69 12.67 -30.92 -12.58
CA LEU A 69 11.82 -31.45 -11.50
C LEU A 69 11.01 -30.34 -10.80
N GLU A 70 11.42 -29.11 -10.96
CA GLU A 70 10.75 -27.91 -10.40
C GLU A 70 9.80 -27.27 -11.42
N THR A 71 9.67 -27.84 -12.62
CA THR A 71 8.84 -27.33 -13.72
C THR A 71 7.54 -28.13 -13.81
N LEU A 72 6.42 -27.41 -13.83
CA LEU A 72 5.09 -27.97 -14.17
C LEU A 72 4.78 -27.65 -15.63
N ASN A 73 4.67 -28.70 -16.47
CA ASN A 73 4.23 -28.55 -17.85
C ASN A 73 2.70 -28.68 -17.93
N ILE A 74 2.05 -27.71 -18.57
CA ILE A 74 0.59 -27.70 -18.71
C ILE A 74 0.24 -27.86 -20.20
N PHE A 75 -0.55 -28.89 -20.49
CA PHE A 75 -1.09 -29.17 -21.83
C PHE A 75 -2.60 -28.99 -21.80
N ALA A 76 -3.13 -28.29 -22.79
CA ALA A 76 -4.55 -27.99 -22.83
C ALA A 76 -5.13 -28.23 -24.22
N VAL A 77 -6.30 -28.88 -24.27
CA VAL A 77 -7.05 -29.14 -25.51
C VAL A 77 -8.39 -28.41 -25.46
N ARG A 78 -8.66 -27.59 -26.49
CA ARG A 78 -9.85 -26.73 -26.60
C ARG A 78 -10.00 -25.76 -25.42
N ALA A 79 -8.95 -25.02 -25.12
CA ALA A 79 -8.84 -24.25 -23.89
C ALA A 79 -8.51 -22.78 -24.19
N ASN A 80 -9.54 -21.98 -24.42
CA ASN A 80 -9.39 -20.51 -24.49
C ASN A 80 -9.00 -19.87 -23.13
N TYR A 81 -9.07 -20.64 -22.06
CA TYR A 81 -8.69 -20.18 -20.72
C TYR A 81 -7.19 -20.02 -20.53
N MET A 82 -6.33 -20.59 -21.40
CA MET A 82 -4.88 -20.38 -21.30
C MET A 82 -4.50 -18.90 -21.53
N ALA A 83 -5.21 -18.23 -22.44
CA ALA A 83 -5.04 -16.77 -22.60
C ALA A 83 -5.48 -16.03 -21.34
N LEU A 84 -6.67 -16.35 -20.80
CA LEU A 84 -7.19 -15.76 -19.56
C LEU A 84 -6.31 -16.09 -18.34
N PHE A 85 -5.72 -17.28 -18.31
CA PHE A 85 -4.79 -17.66 -17.24
C PHE A 85 -3.47 -16.91 -17.34
N ARG A 86 -2.95 -16.71 -18.53
CA ARG A 86 -1.77 -15.87 -18.76
C ARG A 86 -2.04 -14.44 -18.33
N ASP A 87 -3.15 -13.85 -18.76
CA ASP A 87 -3.57 -12.50 -18.33
C ASP A 87 -3.73 -12.41 -16.81
N TYR A 88 -4.20 -13.49 -16.17
CA TYR A 88 -4.30 -13.56 -14.71
C TYR A 88 -2.91 -13.63 -14.06
N LEU A 89 -2.00 -14.47 -14.55
CA LEU A 89 -0.62 -14.55 -14.04
C LEU A 89 0.10 -13.21 -14.18
N GLU A 90 -0.12 -12.51 -15.29
CA GLU A 90 0.44 -11.19 -15.53
C GLU A 90 -0.12 -10.16 -14.52
N ARG A 91 -1.41 -10.17 -14.23
CA ARG A 91 -2.03 -9.33 -13.20
C ARG A 91 -1.52 -9.61 -11.79
N GLU A 92 -1.19 -10.86 -11.51
CA GLU A 92 -0.58 -11.29 -10.24
C GLU A 92 0.96 -11.08 -10.22
N GLY A 93 1.52 -10.43 -11.24
CA GLY A 93 2.96 -10.14 -11.34
C GLY A 93 3.82 -11.36 -11.66
N VAL A 94 3.24 -12.43 -12.20
CA VAL A 94 4.01 -13.59 -12.69
C VAL A 94 4.42 -13.31 -14.13
N GLU A 95 5.72 -13.09 -14.34
CA GLU A 95 6.29 -12.88 -15.68
C GLU A 95 6.04 -14.09 -16.58
N THR A 96 5.29 -13.89 -17.64
CA THR A 96 5.00 -14.90 -18.67
C THR A 96 5.81 -14.67 -19.95
N GLU A 97 6.39 -13.49 -20.11
CA GLU A 97 7.26 -13.11 -21.22
C GLU A 97 8.54 -12.45 -20.68
N GLU A 98 9.60 -12.45 -21.48
CA GLU A 98 10.81 -11.72 -21.13
C GLU A 98 10.53 -10.22 -21.06
N THR A 99 10.82 -9.62 -19.92
CA THR A 99 10.70 -8.19 -19.69
C THR A 99 12.06 -7.51 -19.71
N ILE A 100 12.06 -6.20 -19.90
CA ILE A 100 13.21 -5.33 -19.78
C ILE A 100 12.86 -4.13 -18.93
N ASP A 101 13.79 -3.71 -18.09
CA ASP A 101 13.69 -2.50 -17.28
C ASP A 101 14.37 -1.33 -18.02
N LEU A 102 13.62 -0.27 -18.25
CA LEU A 102 14.09 0.94 -18.90
C LEU A 102 14.05 2.12 -17.93
N PRO A 103 15.12 2.91 -17.83
CA PRO A 103 15.12 4.12 -17.03
C PRO A 103 14.35 5.24 -17.74
N LEU A 104 13.41 5.87 -17.04
CA LEU A 104 12.77 7.09 -17.51
C LEU A 104 13.06 8.22 -16.52
N PHE A 105 13.83 9.21 -16.95
CA PHE A 105 14.34 10.26 -16.11
C PHE A 105 13.26 11.27 -15.70
N VAL A 106 13.39 11.75 -14.48
CA VAL A 106 12.50 12.75 -13.88
C VAL A 106 13.19 14.12 -13.93
N TRP A 107 12.43 15.10 -14.38
CA TRP A 107 12.90 16.48 -14.53
C TRP A 107 12.09 17.39 -13.62
N ALA A 108 12.73 17.96 -12.61
CA ALA A 108 12.08 18.92 -11.74
C ALA A 108 11.89 20.27 -12.42
N ASN A 109 10.80 20.96 -12.08
CA ASN A 109 10.55 22.31 -12.53
C ASN A 109 11.30 23.31 -11.62
N GLU A 110 12.50 23.69 -12.02
CA GLU A 110 13.37 24.57 -11.22
C GLU A 110 12.74 25.91 -10.87
N GLN A 111 11.90 26.46 -11.73
CA GLN A 111 11.25 27.73 -11.48
C GLN A 111 10.31 27.66 -10.27
N PHE A 112 9.67 26.51 -10.07
CA PHE A 112 8.78 26.28 -8.92
C PHE A 112 9.57 26.04 -7.64
N LEU A 113 10.69 25.34 -7.71
CA LEU A 113 11.57 25.14 -6.55
C LEU A 113 12.14 26.47 -6.03
N LYS A 114 12.40 27.45 -6.93
CA LYS A 114 12.82 28.82 -6.56
C LYS A 114 11.74 29.63 -5.84
N ARG A 115 10.48 29.19 -5.81
CA ARG A 115 9.39 29.87 -5.08
C ARG A 115 9.49 29.73 -3.55
N GLY A 116 10.41 28.90 -3.04
CA GLY A 116 10.56 28.69 -1.61
C GLY A 116 9.39 27.92 -0.98
N LEU A 117 8.80 26.98 -1.74
CA LEU A 117 7.79 26.08 -1.22
C LEU A 117 8.35 25.29 -0.04
N VAL A 118 7.54 25.06 0.98
CA VAL A 118 7.99 24.32 2.16
C VAL A 118 7.18 23.03 2.34
N VAL A 119 7.83 22.06 2.97
CA VAL A 119 7.25 20.76 3.34
C VAL A 119 7.56 20.43 4.78
N PRO A 120 6.67 19.72 5.49
CA PRO A 120 7.00 19.08 6.77
C PRO A 120 8.05 17.99 6.56
N ARG A 121 9.15 18.07 7.27
CA ARG A 121 10.20 17.05 7.30
C ARG A 121 10.78 16.93 8.70
N PRO A 122 11.26 15.74 9.11
CA PRO A 122 12.05 15.62 10.32
C PRO A 122 13.24 16.58 10.30
N GLU A 123 13.57 17.14 11.44
CA GLU A 123 14.74 18.00 11.60
C GLU A 123 16.02 17.23 11.23
N GLU A 124 16.94 17.87 10.51
CA GLU A 124 18.18 17.24 10.08
C GLU A 124 19.05 16.79 11.25
N GLY A 125 19.66 15.61 11.12
CA GLY A 125 20.50 15.02 12.16
C GLY A 125 19.72 14.33 13.27
N ARG A 126 18.39 14.41 13.29
CA ARG A 126 17.55 13.71 14.25
C ARG A 126 17.21 12.31 13.72
N ASP A 127 17.41 11.30 14.55
CA ASP A 127 17.09 9.90 14.23
C ASP A 127 16.49 9.20 15.43
N PHE A 128 15.22 8.82 15.30
CA PHE A 128 14.48 8.10 16.33
C PHE A 128 15.19 6.81 16.81
N ALA A 129 15.81 6.09 15.90
CA ALA A 129 16.48 4.83 16.25
C ALA A 129 17.75 5.02 17.09
N ASN A 130 18.35 6.23 17.06
CA ASN A 130 19.56 6.55 17.79
C ASN A 130 19.32 7.47 18.99
N GLU A 131 18.19 8.19 19.03
CA GLU A 131 17.95 9.23 20.05
C GLU A 131 16.87 8.84 21.07
N ALA A 132 16.04 7.85 20.78
CA ALA A 132 14.96 7.42 21.67
C ALA A 132 15.23 6.03 22.23
N ASP A 133 15.33 5.93 23.54
CA ASP A 133 15.34 4.63 24.24
C ASP A 133 13.90 4.21 24.52
N LEU A 134 13.50 3.09 23.97
CA LEU A 134 12.17 2.52 24.15
C LEU A 134 12.24 1.29 25.04
N LEU A 135 11.43 1.26 26.07
CA LEU A 135 11.13 0.06 26.83
C LEU A 135 9.76 -0.44 26.43
N LEU A 136 9.65 -1.70 25.98
CA LEU A 136 8.36 -2.30 25.68
C LEU A 136 7.53 -2.42 26.96
N GLU A 137 6.38 -1.79 26.95
CA GLU A 137 5.43 -1.72 28.07
C GLU A 137 3.99 -1.92 27.60
N ALA A 138 3.08 -2.19 28.52
CA ALA A 138 1.67 -2.30 28.19
C ALA A 138 1.07 -0.91 27.91
N ASP A 139 0.45 -0.75 26.74
CA ASP A 139 -0.33 0.43 26.37
C ASP A 139 -1.78 0.00 26.16
N THR A 140 -2.66 0.33 27.09
CA THR A 140 -4.06 -0.08 27.10
C THR A 140 -4.91 0.68 26.07
N ALA A 141 -4.45 1.84 25.61
CA ALA A 141 -5.11 2.60 24.56
C ALA A 141 -4.92 1.99 23.17
N MET A 142 -3.86 1.20 23.00
CA MET A 142 -3.52 0.58 21.74
C MET A 142 -4.20 -0.79 21.59
N ARG A 143 -5.06 -0.93 20.58
CA ARG A 143 -5.75 -2.20 20.29
C ARG A 143 -5.03 -2.98 19.20
N VAL A 144 -4.88 -4.29 19.42
CA VAL A 144 -4.31 -5.24 18.45
C VAL A 144 -5.39 -6.22 18.00
N LEU A 145 -5.60 -6.35 16.70
CA LEU A 145 -6.48 -7.36 16.11
C LEU A 145 -5.64 -8.37 15.33
N VAL A 146 -5.74 -9.65 15.68
CA VAL A 146 -5.10 -10.75 14.95
C VAL A 146 -6.15 -11.71 14.44
N ASP A 147 -6.10 -11.99 13.14
CA ASP A 147 -7.01 -12.94 12.48
C ASP A 147 -6.25 -14.25 12.20
N MET A 148 -6.67 -15.31 12.87
CA MET A 148 -6.23 -16.69 12.67
C MET A 148 -7.40 -17.58 12.26
N SER A 149 -8.53 -17.02 11.87
CA SER A 149 -9.67 -17.78 11.40
C SER A 149 -9.30 -18.54 10.13
N VAL A 150 -9.78 -19.78 10.03
CA VAL A 150 -9.67 -20.55 8.78
C VAL A 150 -10.66 -19.93 7.80
N LYS A 151 -10.15 -19.25 6.78
CA LYS A 151 -10.98 -18.73 5.70
C LYS A 151 -11.42 -19.89 4.82
N VAL A 152 -12.53 -20.54 5.20
CA VAL A 152 -13.22 -21.48 4.34
C VAL A 152 -14.10 -20.66 3.40
N GLN A 153 -13.67 -20.49 2.16
CA GLN A 153 -14.54 -19.99 1.11
C GLN A 153 -15.48 -21.14 0.71
N THR A 154 -16.68 -21.18 1.26
CA THR A 154 -17.76 -22.00 0.73
C THR A 154 -18.29 -21.31 -0.52
N MET A 155 -17.96 -21.87 -1.70
CA MET A 155 -18.55 -21.46 -2.96
C MET A 155 -19.86 -22.23 -3.13
N GLU A 156 -20.99 -21.62 -2.82
CA GLU A 156 -22.30 -22.11 -3.25
C GLU A 156 -22.57 -21.63 -4.69
N SER A 157 -22.62 -22.58 -5.60
CA SER A 157 -23.02 -22.34 -6.98
C SER A 157 -24.54 -22.29 -7.05
N SER A 158 -25.12 -21.12 -7.07
CA SER A 158 -26.52 -20.93 -7.44
C SER A 158 -26.63 -20.54 -8.92
N ALA A 159 -27.77 -20.84 -9.55
CA ALA A 159 -28.04 -20.57 -10.97
C ALA A 159 -28.03 -19.05 -11.34
N VAL A 160 -27.83 -18.15 -10.40
CA VAL A 160 -27.95 -16.69 -10.56
C VAL A 160 -26.62 -15.94 -10.32
N GLY A 161 -25.48 -16.63 -10.12
CA GLY A 161 -24.18 -15.99 -9.92
C GLY A 161 -23.47 -16.44 -8.63
N ILE A 162 -22.17 -16.27 -8.60
CA ILE A 162 -21.32 -16.61 -7.45
C ILE A 162 -21.57 -15.55 -6.37
N GLN A 163 -22.29 -15.90 -5.32
CA GLN A 163 -22.27 -15.14 -4.09
C GLN A 163 -21.14 -15.68 -3.21
N THR A 164 -20.12 -14.89 -2.99
CA THR A 164 -19.13 -15.11 -1.93
C THR A 164 -19.82 -14.86 -0.60
N ALA A 165 -20.25 -15.91 0.08
CA ALA A 165 -20.61 -15.81 1.48
C ALA A 165 -19.31 -15.62 2.26
N GLU A 166 -19.05 -14.40 2.73
CA GLU A 166 -18.07 -14.17 3.79
C GLU A 166 -18.53 -14.96 5.00
N VAL A 167 -17.82 -16.05 5.31
CA VAL A 167 -18.00 -16.74 6.58
C VAL A 167 -17.70 -15.69 7.66
N ARG A 168 -18.68 -15.40 8.50
CA ARG A 168 -18.61 -14.44 9.59
C ARG A 168 -17.32 -14.67 10.36
N ALA A 169 -16.44 -13.68 10.36
CA ALA A 169 -15.33 -13.61 11.30
C ALA A 169 -15.91 -13.82 12.71
N GLY A 170 -15.46 -14.85 13.39
CA GLY A 170 -15.89 -15.13 14.74
C GLY A 170 -15.74 -13.89 15.62
N ALA A 171 -16.54 -13.75 16.66
CA ALA A 171 -16.39 -12.66 17.62
C ALA A 171 -14.95 -12.64 18.14
N GLY A 172 -14.33 -11.45 18.21
CA GLY A 172 -12.98 -11.32 18.72
C GLY A 172 -12.89 -11.90 20.13
N ARG A 173 -12.01 -12.89 20.31
CA ARG A 173 -11.81 -13.60 21.58
C ARG A 173 -10.57 -13.04 22.29
N THR A 174 -10.53 -13.21 23.60
CA THR A 174 -9.33 -13.06 24.43
C THR A 174 -8.90 -14.42 24.95
N ILE A 175 -7.61 -14.60 25.18
CA ILE A 175 -7.07 -15.85 25.75
C ILE A 175 -7.33 -15.84 27.25
N PRO A 176 -8.00 -16.86 27.80
CA PRO A 176 -8.29 -16.95 29.24
C PRO A 176 -7.00 -17.01 30.08
N PRO A 177 -6.99 -16.48 31.30
CA PRO A 177 -5.80 -16.50 32.17
C PRO A 177 -5.23 -17.90 32.43
N GLU A 178 -6.09 -18.92 32.56
CA GLU A 178 -5.69 -20.32 32.71
C GLU A 178 -4.94 -20.85 31.50
N SER A 179 -5.32 -20.46 30.29
CA SER A 179 -4.62 -20.85 29.07
C SER A 179 -3.25 -20.19 28.96
N LEU A 180 -3.06 -18.99 29.53
CA LEU A 180 -1.77 -18.31 29.56
C LEU A 180 -0.71 -19.06 30.40
N ALA A 181 -1.13 -19.93 31.34
CA ALA A 181 -0.24 -20.80 32.07
C ALA A 181 0.41 -21.89 31.19
N LEU A 182 -0.21 -22.23 30.07
CA LEU A 182 0.30 -23.21 29.10
C LEU A 182 1.28 -22.62 28.08
N VAL A 183 1.46 -21.31 28.09
CA VAL A 183 2.34 -20.60 27.15
C VAL A 183 3.78 -20.70 27.61
N ASP A 184 4.67 -21.05 26.68
CA ASP A 184 6.11 -20.96 26.87
C ASP A 184 6.56 -19.51 26.62
N TRP A 185 6.69 -18.76 27.72
CA TRP A 185 7.06 -17.35 27.69
C TRP A 185 8.52 -17.11 27.30
N GLU A 186 9.41 -18.05 27.61
CA GLU A 186 10.82 -17.96 27.22
C GLU A 186 10.95 -18.08 25.70
N ARG A 187 10.28 -19.05 25.12
CA ARG A 187 10.19 -19.19 23.65
C ARG A 187 9.54 -17.97 23.00
N ALA A 188 8.44 -17.44 23.56
CA ALA A 188 7.81 -16.24 23.04
C ALA A 188 8.75 -15.02 23.08
N TYR A 189 9.54 -14.89 24.13
CA TYR A 189 10.56 -13.85 24.26
C TYR A 189 11.66 -13.98 23.21
N LEU A 190 12.24 -15.17 23.03
CA LEU A 190 13.28 -15.42 22.02
C LEU A 190 12.76 -15.17 20.59
N ASP A 191 11.53 -15.62 20.29
CA ASP A 191 10.87 -15.37 19.02
C ASP A 191 10.66 -13.88 18.78
N LEU A 192 10.31 -13.12 19.82
CA LEU A 192 10.10 -11.68 19.72
C LEU A 192 11.40 -10.91 19.54
N LEU A 193 12.50 -11.35 20.19
CA LEU A 193 13.84 -10.80 19.97
C LEU A 193 14.31 -11.04 18.54
N ALA A 194 14.18 -12.26 18.04
CA ALA A 194 14.53 -12.56 16.64
C ALA A 194 13.67 -11.77 15.65
N TYR A 195 12.40 -11.51 15.98
CA TYR A 195 11.52 -10.65 15.18
C TYR A 195 11.99 -9.19 15.20
N LYS A 196 12.30 -8.66 16.39
CA LYS A 196 12.85 -7.31 16.58
C LYS A 196 14.09 -7.07 15.72
N GLU A 197 15.06 -7.99 15.75
CA GLU A 197 16.28 -7.90 14.94
C GLU A 197 15.97 -7.87 13.43
N ARG A 198 15.15 -8.79 12.93
CA ARG A 198 14.75 -8.80 11.51
C ARG A 198 14.02 -7.55 11.06
N ARG A 199 13.32 -6.88 11.97
CA ARG A 199 12.60 -5.62 11.70
C ARG A 199 13.47 -4.38 11.90
N GLY A 200 14.72 -4.52 12.39
CA GLY A 200 15.63 -3.41 12.64
C GLY A 200 15.18 -2.46 13.75
N LEU A 201 14.40 -2.94 14.74
CA LEU A 201 13.90 -2.12 15.85
C LEU A 201 14.97 -1.97 16.95
N LYS A 202 16.12 -1.36 16.62
CA LYS A 202 17.35 -1.39 17.44
C LYS A 202 17.18 -0.78 18.83
N ASN A 203 16.49 0.36 18.93
CA ASN A 203 16.32 1.12 20.16
C ASN A 203 15.17 0.64 21.07
N CYS A 204 14.54 -0.51 20.78
CA CYS A 204 13.47 -1.06 21.60
C CYS A 204 14.01 -2.18 22.51
N VAL A 205 13.94 -1.97 23.81
CA VAL A 205 14.33 -2.96 24.83
C VAL A 205 13.11 -3.79 25.22
N ILE A 206 13.27 -5.11 25.25
CA ILE A 206 12.23 -6.05 25.66
C ILE A 206 12.77 -6.82 26.89
N ARG A 207 12.02 -6.79 27.98
CA ARG A 207 12.39 -7.53 29.20
C ARG A 207 11.58 -8.82 29.28
N ALA A 208 12.27 -9.96 29.47
CA ALA A 208 11.65 -11.27 29.51
C ALA A 208 10.60 -11.37 30.64
N GLU A 209 10.94 -10.88 31.82
CA GLU A 209 10.11 -10.92 33.03
C GLU A 209 8.84 -10.02 32.91
N ALA A 210 8.87 -9.03 32.03
CA ALA A 210 7.73 -8.13 31.83
C ALA A 210 6.74 -8.65 30.77
N LEU A 211 7.16 -9.58 29.91
CA LEU A 211 6.41 -9.94 28.70
C LEU A 211 5.01 -10.50 29.00
N ARG A 212 4.90 -11.40 29.98
CA ARG A 212 3.61 -11.93 30.41
C ARG A 212 2.70 -10.83 30.96
N LYS A 213 3.21 -9.94 31.81
CA LYS A 213 2.45 -8.83 32.39
C LYS A 213 1.99 -7.83 31.32
N ILE A 214 2.81 -7.61 30.28
CA ILE A 214 2.44 -6.79 29.13
C ILE A 214 1.27 -7.44 28.39
N PHE A 215 1.37 -8.74 28.10
CA PHE A 215 0.33 -9.50 27.42
C PHE A 215 -0.99 -9.49 28.17
N GLU A 216 -0.98 -9.68 29.48
CA GLU A 216 -2.17 -9.67 30.35
C GLU A 216 -2.87 -8.29 30.42
N LYS A 217 -2.12 -7.19 30.22
CA LYS A 217 -2.63 -5.82 30.33
C LYS A 217 -2.98 -5.18 29.00
N MET A 218 -2.38 -5.63 27.89
CA MET A 218 -2.61 -5.02 26.58
C MET A 218 -4.02 -5.31 26.07
N ASN A 219 -4.55 -4.40 25.22
CA ASN A 219 -5.83 -4.57 24.59
C ASN A 219 -5.67 -5.30 23.25
N TYR A 220 -6.26 -6.49 23.13
CA TYR A 220 -6.23 -7.25 21.87
C TYR A 220 -7.54 -8.00 21.63
N ALA A 221 -7.76 -8.36 20.36
CA ALA A 221 -8.81 -9.28 19.93
C ALA A 221 -8.22 -10.31 18.96
N LEU A 222 -8.53 -11.57 19.19
CA LEU A 222 -8.10 -12.69 18.36
C LEU A 222 -9.31 -13.29 17.67
N LEU A 223 -9.34 -13.26 16.33
CA LEU A 223 -10.31 -14.00 15.53
C LEU A 223 -9.75 -15.40 15.31
N ALA A 224 -10.24 -16.38 16.07
CA ALA A 224 -9.78 -17.75 16.01
C ALA A 224 -10.84 -18.70 16.56
N ASP A 225 -10.67 -20.00 16.28
CA ASP A 225 -11.47 -21.05 16.85
C ASP A 225 -11.22 -21.20 18.36
N GLU A 226 -12.20 -21.76 19.07
CA GLU A 226 -12.11 -21.97 20.53
C GLU A 226 -10.91 -22.82 20.94
N ALA A 227 -10.55 -23.83 20.11
CA ALA A 227 -9.39 -24.69 20.34
C ALA A 227 -8.05 -23.93 20.40
N VAL A 228 -7.97 -22.76 19.77
CA VAL A 228 -6.76 -21.90 19.83
C VAL A 228 -6.63 -21.21 21.18
N VAL A 229 -7.74 -20.78 21.79
CA VAL A 229 -7.73 -20.00 23.05
C VAL A 229 -7.87 -20.89 24.29
N ALA A 230 -8.50 -22.07 24.17
CA ALA A 230 -8.72 -23.04 25.25
C ALA A 230 -8.26 -24.45 24.79
N PRO A 231 -6.94 -24.70 24.67
CA PRO A 231 -6.41 -25.92 24.12
C PRO A 231 -6.65 -27.13 25.02
N ARG A 232 -7.04 -28.27 24.41
CA ARG A 232 -7.29 -29.55 25.06
C ARG A 232 -6.27 -30.64 24.65
N SER A 233 -5.35 -30.32 23.74
CA SER A 233 -4.34 -31.20 23.20
C SER A 233 -3.00 -30.49 23.00
N PHE A 234 -1.92 -31.25 22.84
CA PHE A 234 -0.59 -30.69 22.54
C PHE A 234 -0.56 -29.94 21.19
N ALA A 235 -1.32 -30.41 20.19
CA ALA A 235 -1.43 -29.72 18.92
C ALA A 235 -2.10 -28.36 19.05
N GLU A 236 -3.18 -28.27 19.83
CA GLU A 236 -3.89 -27.02 20.12
C GLU A 236 -3.04 -26.08 20.99
N ARG A 237 -2.23 -26.62 21.93
CA ARG A 237 -1.24 -25.83 22.67
C ARG A 237 -0.22 -25.16 21.73
N ALA A 238 0.21 -25.85 20.67
CA ALA A 238 1.09 -25.24 19.67
C ALA A 238 0.41 -24.09 18.91
N LEU A 239 -0.90 -24.19 18.64
CA LEU A 239 -1.69 -23.10 18.04
C LEU A 239 -1.85 -21.91 19.01
N LEU A 240 -2.07 -22.18 20.29
CA LEU A 240 -2.08 -21.14 21.33
C LEU A 240 -0.74 -20.39 21.38
N GLN A 241 0.38 -21.12 21.38
CA GLN A 241 1.72 -20.52 21.36
C GLN A 241 1.94 -19.64 20.13
N GLU A 242 1.51 -20.12 18.96
CA GLU A 242 1.56 -19.34 17.73
C GLU A 242 0.70 -18.08 17.81
N ALA A 243 -0.52 -18.16 18.34
CA ALA A 243 -1.42 -17.03 18.52
C ALA A 243 -0.79 -15.95 19.42
N VAL A 244 -0.25 -16.35 20.57
CA VAL A 244 0.44 -15.42 21.48
C VAL A 244 1.62 -14.75 20.79
N THR A 245 2.44 -15.51 20.05
CA THR A 245 3.59 -14.97 19.32
C THR A 245 3.15 -13.98 18.25
N ARG A 246 2.09 -14.27 17.49
CA ARG A 246 1.54 -13.34 16.46
C ARG A 246 0.99 -12.06 17.08
N ILE A 247 0.28 -12.18 18.20
CA ILE A 247 -0.25 -11.02 18.93
C ILE A 247 0.90 -10.13 19.41
N LEU A 248 1.92 -10.71 20.05
CA LEU A 248 3.10 -10.00 20.55
C LEU A 248 3.89 -9.30 19.43
N ARG A 249 4.10 -9.96 18.29
CA ARG A 249 4.77 -9.36 17.14
C ARG A 249 4.00 -8.16 16.61
N LYS A 250 2.68 -8.30 16.45
CA LYS A 250 1.84 -7.19 15.99
C LYS A 250 1.76 -6.07 17.00
N TYR A 251 1.74 -6.41 18.29
CA TYR A 251 1.82 -5.44 19.38
C TYR A 251 3.13 -4.65 19.33
N LEU A 252 4.27 -5.34 19.21
CA LEU A 252 5.58 -4.70 19.09
C LEU A 252 5.65 -3.75 17.89
N ASP A 253 5.15 -4.17 16.71
CA ASP A 253 5.12 -3.31 15.53
C ASP A 253 4.27 -2.05 15.76
N ASN A 254 3.10 -2.20 16.36
CA ASN A 254 2.21 -1.07 16.65
C ASN A 254 2.82 -0.15 17.72
N PHE A 255 3.37 -0.73 18.79
CA PHE A 255 4.02 0.02 19.87
C PHE A 255 5.19 0.84 19.35
N TYR A 256 6.09 0.20 18.61
CA TYR A 256 7.26 0.88 18.04
C TYR A 256 6.85 2.00 17.10
N ARG A 257 5.89 1.73 16.22
CA ARG A 257 5.33 2.73 15.29
C ARG A 257 4.74 3.92 16.04
N ASN A 258 3.85 3.68 16.99
CA ASN A 258 3.22 4.75 17.78
C ASN A 258 4.26 5.62 18.51
N ARG A 259 5.30 5.01 19.09
CA ARG A 259 6.36 5.75 19.79
C ARG A 259 7.23 6.55 18.81
N ARG A 260 7.56 5.97 17.67
CA ARG A 260 8.28 6.67 16.60
C ARG A 260 7.48 7.87 16.09
N GLU A 261 6.22 7.70 15.84
CA GLU A 261 5.30 8.70 15.34
C GLU A 261 5.17 9.90 16.29
N LYS A 262 4.98 9.62 17.58
CA LYS A 262 4.98 10.66 18.63
C LYS A 262 6.31 11.42 18.70
N TRP A 263 7.41 10.72 18.47
CA TRP A 263 8.73 11.35 18.45
C TRP A 263 8.93 12.19 17.19
N GLU A 264 8.60 11.65 16.00
CA GLU A 264 8.73 12.35 14.72
C GLU A 264 7.84 13.60 14.67
N SER A 265 6.60 13.52 15.11
CA SER A 265 5.69 14.68 15.13
C SER A 265 6.23 15.83 15.98
N ARG A 266 6.93 15.52 17.07
CA ARG A 266 7.59 16.52 17.92
C ARG A 266 8.84 17.13 17.31
N ASN A 267 9.41 16.52 16.27
CA ASN A 267 10.65 16.92 15.62
C ASN A 267 10.46 17.34 14.16
N LEU A 268 9.20 17.50 13.70
CA LEU A 268 8.94 18.05 12.37
C LEU A 268 9.25 19.55 12.33
N VAL A 269 9.85 19.96 11.21
CA VAL A 269 10.14 21.35 10.87
C VAL A 269 9.72 21.62 9.42
N TYR A 270 9.53 22.90 9.08
CA TYR A 270 9.35 23.30 7.68
C TYR A 270 10.68 23.36 6.97
N LYS A 271 10.95 22.42 6.09
CA LYS A 271 12.10 22.44 5.19
C LYS A 271 11.68 23.05 3.85
N THR A 272 12.53 23.90 3.29
CA THR A 272 12.31 24.40 1.92
C THR A 272 12.54 23.27 0.94
N LEU A 273 11.60 23.09 0.02
CA LEU A 273 11.68 22.10 -1.02
C LEU A 273 12.79 22.46 -2.02
N ASP A 274 13.69 21.56 -2.25
CA ASP A 274 14.78 21.68 -3.22
C ASP A 274 14.93 20.40 -4.07
N LYS A 275 15.88 20.39 -4.98
CA LYS A 275 16.13 19.25 -5.89
C LYS A 275 16.51 17.96 -5.15
N SER A 276 17.00 18.06 -3.93
CA SER A 276 17.40 16.89 -3.13
C SER A 276 16.24 16.23 -2.37
N ASP A 277 15.04 16.80 -2.46
CA ASP A 277 13.86 16.23 -1.77
C ASP A 277 13.61 14.80 -2.22
N PRO A 278 13.38 13.86 -1.28
CA PRO A 278 13.13 12.45 -1.61
C PRO A 278 11.98 12.20 -2.59
N ASN A 279 10.98 13.09 -2.63
CA ASN A 279 9.90 13.01 -3.63
C ASN A 279 10.36 13.31 -5.07
N LEU A 280 11.53 13.89 -5.24
CA LEU A 280 12.12 14.23 -6.55
C LEU A 280 13.28 13.30 -6.92
N THR A 281 13.91 12.64 -5.93
CA THR A 281 15.17 11.90 -6.10
C THR A 281 15.02 10.37 -5.94
N PHE A 282 13.86 9.83 -6.27
CA PHE A 282 13.63 8.38 -6.18
C PHE A 282 14.46 7.57 -7.20
N ASN A 283 14.85 6.34 -6.82
CA ASN A 283 15.68 5.41 -7.60
C ASN A 283 17.02 6.02 -8.06
N ARG A 284 17.71 6.68 -7.15
CA ARG A 284 18.94 7.45 -7.41
C ARG A 284 20.12 6.62 -7.93
N ASP A 285 20.09 5.32 -7.80
CA ASP A 285 21.17 4.41 -8.25
C ASP A 285 21.28 4.31 -9.77
N VAL A 286 20.29 4.85 -10.50
CA VAL A 286 20.26 4.95 -11.97
C VAL A 286 20.26 6.42 -12.37
N VAL A 287 21.36 7.14 -12.13
CA VAL A 287 21.44 8.60 -12.31
C VAL A 287 22.11 8.98 -13.63
N ARG A 288 21.49 9.91 -14.36
CA ARG A 288 22.19 10.77 -15.35
C ARG A 288 22.56 12.12 -14.72
N GLU A 289 23.58 12.76 -15.27
CA GLU A 289 24.20 13.99 -14.78
C GLU A 289 23.23 15.18 -14.56
N HIS A 290 21.98 15.11 -15.09
CA HIS A 290 21.01 16.21 -15.09
C HIS A 290 19.59 15.82 -14.65
N SER A 291 19.38 14.60 -14.14
CA SER A 291 18.05 14.18 -13.64
C SER A 291 18.04 14.07 -12.12
N GLU A 292 16.94 14.45 -11.50
CA GLU A 292 16.75 14.38 -10.07
C GLU A 292 16.42 12.96 -9.62
N GLY A 293 15.54 12.25 -10.36
CA GLY A 293 15.11 10.88 -10.05
C GLY A 293 14.83 10.09 -11.32
N THR A 294 14.51 8.81 -11.17
CA THR A 294 14.29 7.90 -12.28
C THR A 294 13.13 6.96 -12.01
N TYR A 295 12.17 6.86 -12.93
CA TYR A 295 11.25 5.73 -12.98
C TYR A 295 11.98 4.53 -13.60
N VAL A 296 11.83 3.36 -12.99
CA VAL A 296 12.14 2.10 -13.65
C VAL A 296 10.85 1.62 -14.31
N VAL A 297 10.85 1.55 -15.63
CA VAL A 297 9.68 1.14 -16.44
C VAL A 297 9.94 -0.25 -16.97
N THR A 298 9.21 -1.24 -16.43
CA THR A 298 9.29 -2.63 -16.88
C THR A 298 8.30 -2.87 -18.01
N VAL A 299 8.79 -3.28 -19.15
CA VAL A 299 8.00 -3.56 -20.37
C VAL A 299 8.38 -4.90 -20.97
N ARG A 300 7.53 -5.47 -21.82
CA ARG A 300 7.84 -6.70 -22.56
C ARG A 300 8.90 -6.41 -23.63
N LYS A 301 9.89 -7.27 -23.76
CA LYS A 301 10.93 -7.15 -24.83
C LYS A 301 10.34 -7.21 -26.23
N SER A 302 9.18 -7.82 -26.40
CA SER A 302 8.45 -7.89 -27.67
C SER A 302 7.86 -6.54 -28.12
N ASP A 303 7.61 -5.62 -27.17
CA ASP A 303 6.97 -4.31 -27.45
C ASP A 303 8.01 -3.25 -27.85
N LYS A 304 8.54 -3.40 -29.06
CA LYS A 304 9.61 -2.53 -29.60
C LYS A 304 9.17 -1.07 -29.77
N GLU A 305 7.88 -0.83 -30.07
CA GLU A 305 7.36 0.52 -30.25
C GLU A 305 7.34 1.27 -28.92
N LEU A 306 6.86 0.61 -27.85
CA LEU A 306 6.85 1.17 -26.50
C LEU A 306 8.28 1.40 -25.98
N ILE A 307 9.20 0.47 -26.21
CA ILE A 307 10.61 0.61 -25.84
C ILE A 307 11.21 1.86 -26.49
N ALA A 308 11.06 2.01 -27.82
CA ALA A 308 11.57 3.16 -28.56
C ALA A 308 10.91 4.48 -28.09
N ALA A 309 9.63 4.46 -27.75
CA ALA A 309 8.92 5.61 -27.21
C ALA A 309 9.46 6.03 -25.84
N ILE A 310 9.75 5.07 -24.94
CA ILE A 310 10.31 5.34 -23.60
C ILE A 310 11.73 5.91 -23.73
N GLU A 311 12.58 5.33 -24.58
CA GLU A 311 13.93 5.81 -24.82
C GLU A 311 13.92 7.25 -25.33
N LYS A 312 13.08 7.54 -26.34
CA LYS A 312 12.91 8.89 -26.87
C LYS A 312 12.42 9.91 -25.86
N LEU A 313 11.51 9.51 -24.95
CA LEU A 313 11.04 10.36 -23.87
C LEU A 313 12.12 10.65 -22.83
N GLY A 314 13.08 9.74 -22.66
CA GLY A 314 14.24 9.93 -21.78
C GLY A 314 15.26 10.94 -22.30
N GLU A 315 15.23 11.29 -23.60
CA GLU A 315 16.22 12.15 -24.22
C GLU A 315 15.82 13.63 -24.31
N ASP A 316 14.50 13.92 -24.35
CA ASP A 316 14.00 15.28 -24.59
C ASP A 316 12.83 15.68 -23.66
N VAL A 317 13.13 16.59 -22.75
CA VAL A 317 12.14 17.12 -21.79
C VAL A 317 10.99 17.87 -22.48
N ASP A 318 11.20 18.44 -23.66
CA ASP A 318 10.15 19.18 -24.37
C ASP A 318 9.09 18.23 -24.97
N ILE A 319 9.46 16.98 -25.25
CA ILE A 319 8.49 15.94 -25.62
C ILE A 319 7.56 15.63 -24.44
N LEU A 320 8.07 15.66 -23.22
CA LEU A 320 7.27 15.42 -22.01
C LEU A 320 6.22 16.52 -21.75
N ARG A 321 6.44 17.73 -22.28
CA ARG A 321 5.50 18.88 -22.18
C ARG A 321 4.42 18.85 -23.25
N LYS A 322 4.58 18.09 -24.32
CA LYS A 322 3.56 17.91 -25.37
C LYS A 322 2.47 16.95 -24.91
N GLN A 323 1.33 16.99 -25.61
CA GLN A 323 0.12 16.23 -25.25
C GLN A 323 0.39 14.72 -25.08
N GLU A 324 -0.47 14.09 -24.26
CA GLU A 324 -0.51 12.66 -23.99
C GLU A 324 -0.46 11.84 -25.30
N THR A 325 0.58 11.03 -25.46
CA THR A 325 0.62 10.02 -26.53
C THR A 325 0.08 8.71 -25.97
N ASN A 326 -0.49 7.86 -26.83
CA ASN A 326 -1.09 6.58 -26.40
C ASN A 326 -0.06 5.54 -25.93
N GLU A 327 1.22 5.77 -26.19
CA GLU A 327 2.30 4.81 -26.00
C GLU A 327 2.69 4.66 -24.52
N LEU A 328 2.94 5.76 -23.81
CA LEU A 328 3.22 5.72 -22.37
C LEU A 328 2.16 6.55 -21.61
N PRO A 329 1.40 5.91 -20.70
CA PRO A 329 0.34 6.60 -19.95
C PRO A 329 0.93 7.69 -19.06
N ARG A 330 0.77 8.95 -19.43
CA ARG A 330 1.24 10.11 -18.67
C ARG A 330 0.23 11.26 -18.69
N ILE A 331 0.28 12.08 -17.65
CA ILE A 331 -0.50 13.32 -17.58
C ILE A 331 0.46 14.49 -17.55
N TYR A 332 0.26 15.45 -18.42
CA TYR A 332 0.93 16.73 -18.35
C TYR A 332 0.07 17.74 -17.60
N PHE A 333 0.57 18.23 -16.49
CA PHE A 333 0.02 19.35 -15.75
C PHE A 333 1.15 20.36 -15.52
N ASP A 334 0.98 21.57 -16.07
CA ASP A 334 1.98 22.64 -16.06
C ASP A 334 2.33 23.16 -14.65
N ARG A 335 1.57 22.78 -13.64
CA ARG A 335 1.78 23.10 -12.21
C ARG A 335 2.34 21.97 -11.38
N HIS A 336 2.59 20.81 -11.99
CA HIS A 336 3.26 19.71 -11.30
C HIS A 336 4.77 19.97 -11.17
N LEU A 337 5.34 19.65 -10.02
CA LEU A 337 6.73 19.99 -9.70
C LEU A 337 7.77 19.20 -10.50
N TYR A 338 7.39 18.11 -11.13
CA TYR A 338 8.28 17.33 -11.99
C TYR A 338 7.54 16.70 -13.19
N LEU A 339 8.32 16.25 -14.17
CA LEU A 339 7.87 15.54 -15.35
C LEU A 339 8.73 14.26 -15.56
N PRO A 340 8.15 13.17 -16.10
CA PRO A 340 6.74 12.94 -16.39
C PRO A 340 5.96 12.52 -15.14
N LEU A 341 4.63 12.71 -15.16
CA LEU A 341 3.72 12.14 -14.19
C LEU A 341 3.00 10.96 -14.84
N LEU A 342 3.36 9.74 -14.44
CA LEU A 342 2.83 8.51 -15.01
C LEU A 342 1.54 8.09 -14.33
N PHE A 343 0.64 7.43 -15.05
CA PHE A 343 -0.55 6.79 -14.48
C PHE A 343 -0.72 5.36 -15.00
N GLU A 344 -1.38 4.52 -14.22
CA GLU A 344 -1.69 3.14 -14.58
C GLU A 344 -2.86 3.12 -15.58
N LYS A 345 -2.63 2.61 -16.78
CA LYS A 345 -3.64 2.49 -17.84
C LYS A 345 -4.01 1.04 -18.13
N ASN A 346 -3.05 0.15 -18.09
CA ASN A 346 -3.18 -1.28 -18.37
C ASN A 346 -2.12 -2.08 -17.62
N ASP A 347 -2.31 -3.41 -17.60
CA ASP A 347 -1.45 -4.34 -16.89
C ASP A 347 -0.10 -4.62 -17.62
N ASN A 348 0.20 -3.95 -18.73
CA ASN A 348 1.37 -4.24 -19.57
C ASN A 348 2.60 -3.39 -19.26
N VAL A 349 2.45 -2.33 -18.46
CA VAL A 349 3.53 -1.42 -18.08
C VAL A 349 3.57 -1.29 -16.58
N HIS A 350 4.63 -1.79 -15.98
CA HIS A 350 4.88 -1.62 -14.54
C HIS A 350 5.94 -0.57 -14.32
N THR A 351 5.74 0.27 -13.32
CA THR A 351 6.70 1.32 -12.99
C THR A 351 7.05 1.33 -11.52
N VAL A 352 8.30 1.69 -11.22
CA VAL A 352 8.77 1.93 -9.85
C VAL A 352 9.35 3.36 -9.78
N PRO A 353 8.74 4.26 -9.00
CA PRO A 353 7.48 4.12 -8.26
C PRO A 353 6.27 3.81 -9.16
N PRO A 354 5.22 3.16 -8.63
CA PRO A 354 4.04 2.82 -9.42
C PRO A 354 3.36 4.07 -9.98
N GLY A 355 2.72 3.99 -11.12
CA GLY A 355 1.93 5.08 -11.72
C GLY A 355 0.75 5.51 -10.84
N LEU A 356 0.11 6.62 -11.18
CA LEU A 356 -1.12 7.08 -10.51
C LEU A 356 -2.25 6.08 -10.76
N LYS A 357 -3.01 5.77 -9.74
CA LYS A 357 -4.26 5.01 -9.86
C LYS A 357 -5.35 5.85 -10.54
N LYS A 358 -6.44 5.21 -10.95
CA LYS A 358 -7.53 5.86 -11.67
C LYS A 358 -8.08 7.12 -10.96
N SER A 359 -8.34 7.04 -9.65
CA SER A 359 -8.84 8.19 -8.86
C SER A 359 -7.80 9.31 -8.74
N GLU A 360 -6.53 8.95 -8.53
CA GLU A 360 -5.42 9.89 -8.47
C GLU A 360 -5.22 10.61 -9.80
N ALA A 361 -5.23 9.87 -10.91
CA ALA A 361 -5.12 10.42 -12.26
C ALA A 361 -6.31 11.35 -12.60
N GLN A 362 -7.52 10.97 -12.19
CA GLN A 362 -8.70 11.81 -12.39
C GLN A 362 -8.60 13.11 -11.60
N PHE A 363 -8.15 13.08 -10.35
CA PHE A 363 -7.93 14.28 -9.55
C PHE A 363 -6.97 15.26 -10.25
N VAL A 364 -5.86 14.78 -10.82
CA VAL A 364 -4.91 15.66 -11.54
C VAL A 364 -5.55 16.27 -12.78
N ARG A 365 -6.38 15.52 -13.53
CA ARG A 365 -7.10 16.04 -14.70
C ARG A 365 -8.13 17.11 -14.32
N ASP A 366 -8.89 16.86 -13.26
CA ASP A 366 -9.89 17.79 -12.75
C ASP A 366 -9.21 19.08 -12.27
N LEU A 367 -8.13 18.96 -11.52
CA LEU A 367 -7.33 20.11 -11.05
C LEU A 367 -6.75 20.92 -12.21
N LYS A 368 -6.21 20.25 -13.24
CA LYS A 368 -5.73 20.90 -14.47
C LYS A 368 -6.83 21.69 -15.16
N THR A 369 -8.00 21.09 -15.29
CA THR A 369 -9.17 21.71 -15.93
C THR A 369 -9.64 22.92 -15.13
N TYR A 370 -9.79 22.76 -13.82
CA TYR A 370 -10.19 23.83 -12.91
C TYR A 370 -9.20 25.00 -12.90
N TRP A 371 -7.89 24.70 -12.77
CA TRP A 371 -6.84 25.72 -12.84
C TRP A 371 -6.90 26.51 -14.15
N THR A 372 -7.05 25.83 -15.27
CA THR A 372 -7.10 26.48 -16.58
C THR A 372 -8.31 27.39 -16.73
N ALA A 373 -9.45 27.03 -16.13
CA ALA A 373 -10.68 27.82 -16.18
C ALA A 373 -10.69 29.00 -15.20
N GLU A 374 -10.03 28.86 -14.04
CA GLU A 374 -10.21 29.77 -12.90
C GLU A 374 -8.98 30.63 -12.55
N LYS A 375 -7.79 30.35 -13.12
CA LYS A 375 -6.54 31.07 -12.80
C LYS A 375 -6.64 32.59 -13.01
N ASP A 376 -7.42 33.01 -14.00
CA ASP A 376 -7.63 34.44 -14.36
C ASP A 376 -8.97 34.99 -13.81
N LYS A 377 -9.67 34.26 -12.95
CA LYS A 377 -10.95 34.59 -12.33
C LYS A 377 -10.91 34.48 -10.82
N SER A 378 -11.43 33.37 -10.25
CA SER A 378 -11.52 33.15 -8.81
C SER A 378 -10.15 32.94 -8.15
N LEU A 379 -9.14 32.52 -8.92
CA LEU A 379 -7.78 32.27 -8.45
C LEU A 379 -6.78 33.37 -8.84
N VAL A 380 -7.25 34.54 -9.29
CA VAL A 380 -6.38 35.68 -9.57
C VAL A 380 -5.51 36.04 -8.37
N GLY A 381 -4.20 36.16 -8.60
CA GLY A 381 -3.21 36.47 -7.56
C GLY A 381 -2.75 35.26 -6.72
N LYS A 382 -3.36 34.10 -6.93
CA LYS A 382 -2.90 32.84 -6.34
C LYS A 382 -2.04 32.05 -7.30
N GLU A 383 -1.01 31.39 -6.78
CA GLU A 383 -0.21 30.41 -7.51
C GLU A 383 -0.48 29.01 -6.93
N VAL A 384 -0.61 28.02 -7.81
CA VAL A 384 -0.90 26.64 -7.44
C VAL A 384 0.27 25.76 -7.88
N PHE A 385 0.70 24.85 -7.01
CA PHE A 385 1.73 23.85 -7.30
C PHE A 385 1.30 22.50 -6.77
N LEU A 386 1.56 21.45 -7.54
CA LEU A 386 1.22 20.07 -7.18
C LEU A 386 2.47 19.20 -7.15
N LEU A 387 2.59 18.36 -6.14
CA LEU A 387 3.59 17.31 -6.05
C LEU A 387 2.91 15.99 -5.74
N ARG A 388 3.17 14.98 -6.54
CA ARG A 388 2.88 13.61 -6.17
C ARG A 388 3.78 13.22 -5.00
N ASN A 389 3.17 12.82 -3.90
CA ASN A 389 3.88 12.40 -2.70
C ASN A 389 4.13 10.89 -2.75
N LEU A 390 5.36 10.49 -2.49
CA LEU A 390 5.73 9.09 -2.47
C LEU A 390 5.32 8.43 -1.14
N SER A 391 5.01 7.15 -1.18
CA SER A 391 4.76 6.38 0.04
C SER A 391 6.06 5.95 0.71
N ARG A 392 5.98 5.61 1.99
CA ARG A 392 6.99 4.93 2.82
C ARG A 392 8.47 5.35 2.60
N GLY A 393 8.96 6.17 3.50
CA GLY A 393 10.39 6.49 3.63
C GLY A 393 10.89 7.66 2.80
N SER A 394 10.20 8.04 1.73
CA SER A 394 10.57 9.14 0.85
C SER A 394 9.59 10.30 0.90
N GLY A 395 8.29 10.02 0.99
CA GLY A 395 7.23 11.01 1.01
C GLY A 395 7.10 11.76 2.34
N VAL A 396 6.26 12.80 2.32
CA VAL A 396 5.76 13.46 3.53
C VAL A 396 4.67 12.57 4.12
N GLY A 397 4.84 12.16 5.36
CA GLY A 397 3.89 11.32 6.07
C GLY A 397 3.48 11.90 7.39
N PHE A 398 2.27 11.54 7.82
CA PHE A 398 1.74 11.86 9.14
C PHE A 398 1.48 10.57 9.90
N PHE A 399 1.89 10.54 11.15
CA PHE A 399 1.99 9.31 11.87
C PHE A 399 1.14 9.39 13.14
N GLU A 400 -0.04 8.77 13.15
CA GLU A 400 -0.78 8.49 14.37
C GLU A 400 -0.76 7.00 14.67
N GLU A 401 -1.69 6.23 14.18
CA GLU A 401 -1.71 4.79 14.48
C GLU A 401 -1.27 3.91 13.31
N SER A 402 -1.37 4.39 12.07
CA SER A 402 -1.11 3.57 10.88
C SER A 402 -0.10 4.10 9.86
N GLY A 403 0.49 5.26 10.10
CA GLY A 403 1.42 5.91 9.16
C GLY A 403 0.73 6.27 7.83
N PHE A 404 0.25 7.50 7.73
CA PHE A 404 -0.46 8.00 6.56
C PHE A 404 0.45 8.85 5.68
N TYR A 405 0.54 8.49 4.42
CA TYR A 405 1.21 9.26 3.37
C TYR A 405 0.15 9.68 2.35
N PRO A 406 -0.29 10.95 2.34
CA PRO A 406 -1.24 11.44 1.34
C PRO A 406 -0.64 11.31 -0.06
N ASP A 407 -1.48 11.03 -1.05
CA ASP A 407 -1.02 10.82 -2.44
C ASP A 407 -0.45 12.09 -3.07
N PHE A 408 -0.98 13.27 -2.68
CA PHE A 408 -0.53 14.55 -3.21
C PHE A 408 -0.32 15.61 -2.14
N ILE A 409 0.60 16.52 -2.44
CA ILE A 409 0.81 17.79 -1.75
C ILE A 409 0.47 18.92 -2.72
N LEU A 410 -0.48 19.74 -2.36
CA LEU A 410 -0.92 20.91 -3.12
C LEU A 410 -0.55 22.17 -2.34
N TRP A 411 0.19 23.07 -2.95
CA TRP A 411 0.43 24.41 -2.42
C TRP A 411 -0.49 25.40 -3.11
N VAL A 412 -1.17 26.23 -2.31
CA VAL A 412 -1.84 27.43 -2.74
C VAL A 412 -1.10 28.60 -2.12
N VAL A 413 -0.42 29.37 -2.95
CA VAL A 413 0.42 30.50 -2.53
C VAL A 413 -0.31 31.78 -2.86
N ASP A 414 -0.58 32.58 -1.83
CA ASP A 414 -1.21 33.90 -1.97
C ASP A 414 -0.19 34.99 -1.68
N GLY A 415 0.11 35.81 -2.69
CA GLY A 415 1.12 36.84 -2.61
C GLY A 415 2.53 36.28 -2.35
N LYS A 416 3.41 37.10 -1.72
CA LYS A 416 4.82 36.71 -1.52
C LYS A 416 5.10 35.93 -0.23
N LYS A 417 4.11 35.71 0.66
CA LYS A 417 4.41 35.29 2.04
C LYS A 417 3.49 34.25 2.68
N SER A 418 2.35 33.89 2.08
CA SER A 418 1.43 32.93 2.65
C SER A 418 1.38 31.66 1.82
N GLN A 419 1.52 30.50 2.46
CA GLN A 419 1.41 29.20 1.81
C GLN A 419 0.36 28.37 2.55
N ARG A 420 -0.69 27.94 1.85
CA ARG A 420 -1.58 26.87 2.30
C ARG A 420 -1.11 25.59 1.65
N ILE A 421 -0.72 24.62 2.47
CA ILE A 421 -0.25 23.30 2.06
C ILE A 421 -1.37 22.32 2.34
N VAL A 422 -1.90 21.73 1.30
CA VAL A 422 -3.05 20.83 1.37
C VAL A 422 -2.60 19.41 1.01
N PHE A 423 -2.82 18.49 1.92
CA PHE A 423 -2.55 17.06 1.71
C PHE A 423 -3.80 16.39 1.16
N ILE A 424 -3.69 15.72 0.03
CA ILE A 424 -4.83 15.22 -0.74
C ILE A 424 -4.69 13.72 -0.94
N GLU A 425 -5.78 13.01 -0.64
CA GLU A 425 -5.90 11.55 -0.77
C GLU A 425 -7.12 11.19 -1.64
N PRO A 426 -6.97 11.00 -2.97
CA PRO A 426 -8.05 10.55 -3.84
C PRO A 426 -8.22 9.03 -3.77
N HIS A 427 -9.18 8.53 -3.02
CA HIS A 427 -9.42 7.09 -2.93
C HIS A 427 -10.90 6.70 -2.77
N GLY A 428 -11.22 5.43 -2.99
CA GLY A 428 -12.55 4.90 -2.77
C GLY A 428 -12.83 4.65 -1.29
N MET A 429 -13.97 5.14 -0.80
CA MET A 429 -14.41 5.00 0.59
C MET A 429 -15.47 3.91 0.80
N ILE A 430 -15.58 2.95 -0.13
CA ILE A 430 -16.67 1.96 -0.13
C ILE A 430 -16.70 1.10 1.15
N HIS A 431 -15.57 0.92 1.81
CA HIS A 431 -15.45 0.15 3.06
C HIS A 431 -15.37 1.02 4.31
N ALA A 432 -15.39 2.33 4.18
CA ALA A 432 -15.42 3.24 5.32
C ALA A 432 -16.80 3.20 5.99
N LYS A 433 -16.82 3.07 7.33
CA LYS A 433 -18.08 2.91 8.11
C LYS A 433 -18.41 4.12 8.95
N ALA A 434 -17.41 4.75 9.58
CA ALA A 434 -17.62 5.85 10.51
C ALA A 434 -16.40 6.76 10.56
N TYR A 435 -16.66 8.06 10.67
CA TYR A 435 -15.64 9.11 10.73
C TYR A 435 -14.68 8.95 11.93
N ILE A 436 -15.22 8.59 13.09
CA ILE A 436 -14.43 8.46 14.33
C ILE A 436 -13.31 7.40 14.22
N HIS A 437 -13.46 6.45 13.32
CA HIS A 437 -12.48 5.38 13.07
C HIS A 437 -11.63 5.62 11.81
N ASP A 438 -11.87 6.73 11.11
CA ASP A 438 -11.15 7.09 9.89
C ASP A 438 -10.07 8.14 10.19
N GLU A 439 -8.88 7.66 10.56
CA GLU A 439 -7.76 8.53 10.91
C GLU A 439 -7.31 9.42 9.75
N LYS A 440 -7.41 8.93 8.51
CA LYS A 440 -7.08 9.72 7.33
C LYS A 440 -8.01 10.91 7.17
N ALA A 441 -9.31 10.68 7.35
CA ALA A 441 -10.32 11.74 7.28
C ALA A 441 -10.17 12.76 8.41
N ARG A 442 -9.69 12.32 9.59
CA ARG A 442 -9.51 13.18 10.77
C ARG A 442 -8.19 13.95 10.80
N LEU A 443 -7.28 13.71 9.87
CA LEU A 443 -5.98 14.39 9.85
C LEU A 443 -6.12 15.92 9.90
N HIS A 444 -7.10 16.51 9.19
CA HIS A 444 -7.34 17.96 9.17
C HIS A 444 -7.58 18.58 10.57
N GLU A 445 -8.10 17.81 11.53
CA GLU A 445 -8.37 18.28 12.89
C GLU A 445 -7.07 18.61 13.67
N ARG A 446 -5.95 17.97 13.32
CA ARG A 446 -4.65 18.11 14.01
C ARG A 446 -3.66 19.04 13.30
N LEU A 447 -3.79 19.16 12.00
CA LEU A 447 -2.85 19.95 11.20
C LEU A 447 -2.70 21.40 11.65
N PRO A 448 -3.73 22.12 12.14
CA PRO A 448 -3.59 23.49 12.65
C PRO A 448 -2.65 23.60 13.85
N GLU A 449 -2.72 22.68 14.81
CA GLU A 449 -1.84 22.63 15.97
C GLU A 449 -0.40 22.30 15.56
N LEU A 450 -0.25 21.27 14.72
CA LEU A 450 1.04 20.89 14.16
C LEU A 450 1.69 22.04 13.38
N ALA A 451 0.91 22.77 12.57
CA ALA A 451 1.40 23.94 11.83
C ALA A 451 1.94 25.02 12.77
N LYS A 452 1.26 25.27 13.88
CA LYS A 452 1.69 26.24 14.90
C LYS A 452 3.01 25.81 15.55
N GLU A 453 3.13 24.57 15.98
CA GLU A 453 4.34 24.03 16.58
C GLU A 453 5.53 24.06 15.62
N MET A 454 5.35 23.60 14.39
CA MET A 454 6.37 23.62 13.35
C MET A 454 6.78 25.04 13.00
N GLY A 455 5.82 25.97 12.93
CA GLY A 455 6.07 27.39 12.68
C GLY A 455 6.98 28.02 13.74
N GLN A 456 6.77 27.65 15.02
CA GLN A 456 7.63 28.09 16.11
C GLN A 456 9.06 27.55 15.98
N ARG A 457 9.22 26.23 15.73
CA ARG A 457 10.53 25.58 15.59
C ARG A 457 11.29 26.10 14.38
N SER A 458 10.64 26.23 13.23
CA SER A 458 11.25 26.65 11.98
C SER A 458 11.41 28.16 11.83
N LYS A 459 10.88 28.96 12.77
CA LYS A 459 10.78 30.44 12.67
C LYS A 459 10.09 30.91 11.38
N LYS A 460 9.22 30.06 10.78
CA LYS A 460 8.43 30.36 9.58
C LYS A 460 7.00 30.67 9.99
N LYS A 461 6.48 31.79 9.48
CA LYS A 461 5.11 32.27 9.76
C LYS A 461 4.29 32.22 8.48
N ASN A 462 2.96 32.31 8.60
CA ASN A 462 2.02 32.34 7.48
C ASN A 462 1.99 31.04 6.65
N ILE A 463 2.17 29.90 7.30
CA ILE A 463 2.00 28.57 6.70
C ILE A 463 0.78 27.93 7.34
N MET A 464 -0.16 27.51 6.52
CA MET A 464 -1.34 26.75 6.94
C MET A 464 -1.23 25.33 6.41
N LEU A 465 -1.54 24.35 7.24
CA LEU A 465 -1.64 22.95 6.85
C LEU A 465 -3.10 22.54 6.83
N ASP A 466 -3.47 21.78 5.82
CA ASP A 466 -4.82 21.26 5.64
C ASP A 466 -4.78 19.87 4.99
N SER A 467 -5.88 19.11 5.04
CA SER A 467 -5.98 17.83 4.33
C SER A 467 -7.40 17.54 3.89
N PHE A 468 -7.53 16.86 2.75
CA PHE A 468 -8.80 16.41 2.20
C PHE A 468 -8.74 14.98 1.71
N ILE A 469 -9.79 14.23 1.97
CA ILE A 469 -10.11 13.00 1.27
C ILE A 469 -10.97 13.35 0.05
N ILE A 470 -10.56 12.91 -1.12
CA ILE A 470 -11.35 13.05 -2.34
C ILE A 470 -11.94 11.68 -2.66
N SER A 471 -13.19 11.47 -2.25
CA SER A 471 -13.84 10.18 -2.42
C SER A 471 -14.15 9.89 -3.89
N ALA A 472 -13.54 8.82 -4.42
CA ALA A 472 -13.92 8.26 -5.72
C ALA A 472 -15.22 7.43 -5.63
N THR A 473 -15.69 7.12 -4.42
CA THR A 473 -17.02 6.53 -4.20
C THR A 473 -18.04 7.66 -4.27
N PRO A 474 -19.09 7.55 -5.13
CA PRO A 474 -20.12 8.56 -5.22
C PRO A 474 -20.83 8.84 -3.91
N TYR A 475 -21.31 10.08 -3.72
CA TYR A 475 -22.07 10.46 -2.53
C TYR A 475 -23.27 9.54 -2.29
N ASP A 476 -24.04 9.26 -3.33
CA ASP A 476 -25.26 8.43 -3.25
C ASP A 476 -25.00 6.99 -2.78
N ASP A 477 -23.76 6.50 -2.97
CA ASP A 477 -23.34 5.17 -2.52
C ASP A 477 -22.74 5.19 -1.10
N LEU A 478 -22.12 6.29 -0.69
CA LEU A 478 -21.46 6.41 0.61
C LEU A 478 -22.41 6.85 1.71
N TYR A 479 -23.26 7.87 1.47
CA TYR A 479 -24.03 8.52 2.53
C TYR A 479 -24.95 7.58 3.31
N LYS A 480 -25.51 6.54 2.66
CA LYS A 480 -26.46 5.59 3.30
C LYS A 480 -25.83 4.74 4.41
N ARG A 481 -24.51 4.58 4.39
CA ARG A 481 -23.79 3.66 5.28
C ARG A 481 -22.72 4.33 6.15
N TYR A 482 -22.27 5.52 5.77
CA TYR A 482 -21.28 6.27 6.54
C TYR A 482 -21.97 6.97 7.71
N ASP A 483 -21.44 6.81 8.91
CA ASP A 483 -22.04 7.33 10.15
C ASP A 483 -23.55 7.11 10.25
N ASN A 484 -24.01 5.89 9.91
CA ASN A 484 -25.42 5.46 9.93
C ASN A 484 -26.33 6.28 8.99
N GLY A 485 -25.80 6.86 7.94
CA GLY A 485 -26.59 7.60 6.95
C GLY A 485 -27.10 8.97 7.42
N THR A 486 -26.40 9.59 8.38
CA THR A 486 -26.85 10.86 8.99
C THR A 486 -26.20 12.09 8.36
N TRP A 487 -25.22 11.92 7.47
CA TRP A 487 -24.45 13.02 6.90
C TRP A 487 -24.95 13.45 5.52
N ASP A 488 -25.19 14.74 5.37
CA ASP A 488 -25.37 15.36 4.06
C ASP A 488 -24.02 15.78 3.43
N ARG A 489 -24.05 16.30 2.20
CA ARG A 489 -22.84 16.77 1.50
C ARG A 489 -22.12 17.89 2.25
N ALA A 490 -22.87 18.79 2.89
CA ALA A 490 -22.30 19.90 3.63
C ALA A 490 -21.51 19.38 4.85
N ARG A 491 -22.06 18.40 5.56
CA ARG A 491 -21.39 17.76 6.70
C ARG A 491 -20.13 17.01 6.27
N PHE A 492 -20.15 16.30 5.15
CA PHE A 492 -18.95 15.68 4.59
C PHE A 492 -17.89 16.74 4.26
N ALA A 493 -18.25 17.84 3.59
CA ALA A 493 -17.32 18.91 3.26
C ALA A 493 -16.74 19.59 4.50
N GLU A 494 -17.56 19.85 5.55
CA GLU A 494 -17.10 20.34 6.87
C GLU A 494 -16.06 19.41 7.51
N LYS A 495 -16.16 18.11 7.23
CA LYS A 495 -15.21 17.10 7.70
C LYS A 495 -14.14 16.76 6.66
N HIS A 496 -13.89 17.65 5.72
CA HIS A 496 -12.85 17.57 4.69
C HIS A 496 -12.90 16.29 3.83
N ILE A 497 -14.11 15.75 3.65
CA ILE A 497 -14.39 14.64 2.73
C ILE A 497 -15.17 15.22 1.55
N LEU A 498 -14.56 15.25 0.38
CA LEU A 498 -15.15 15.75 -0.85
C LEU A 498 -15.38 14.58 -1.83
N PHE A 499 -16.34 14.73 -2.74
CA PHE A 499 -16.66 13.68 -3.70
C PHE A 499 -16.10 14.04 -5.07
N GLN A 500 -15.41 13.10 -5.72
CA GLN A 500 -14.86 13.25 -7.07
C GLN A 500 -15.98 13.18 -8.12
N GLU A 501 -16.96 14.07 -7.97
CA GLU A 501 -18.09 14.23 -8.86
C GLU A 501 -18.11 15.67 -9.39
N GLN A 502 -18.40 15.82 -10.68
CA GLN A 502 -18.67 17.12 -11.30
C GLN A 502 -20.14 17.15 -11.67
N LYS A 503 -20.97 17.76 -10.84
CA LYS A 503 -22.39 18.01 -11.08
C LYS A 503 -22.61 19.51 -11.24
N LYS A 504 -23.69 19.91 -11.91
CA LYS A 504 -24.01 21.33 -12.19
C LYS A 504 -23.99 22.20 -10.93
N ASP A 505 -24.35 21.62 -9.76
CA ASP A 505 -24.48 22.32 -8.48
C ASP A 505 -23.42 21.86 -7.44
N TYR A 506 -22.39 21.15 -7.87
CA TYR A 506 -21.34 20.67 -6.98
C TYR A 506 -20.01 20.51 -7.69
N ASP A 507 -19.05 21.36 -7.33
CA ASP A 507 -17.65 21.25 -7.75
C ASP A 507 -16.76 21.16 -6.52
N TYR A 508 -16.19 19.97 -6.27
CA TYR A 508 -15.33 19.72 -5.12
C TYR A 508 -14.04 20.56 -5.11
N LEU A 509 -13.58 21.00 -6.29
CA LEU A 509 -12.40 21.86 -6.40
C LEU A 509 -12.70 23.28 -5.94
N GLN A 510 -13.91 23.78 -6.14
CA GLN A 510 -14.31 25.06 -5.60
C GLN A 510 -14.29 25.09 -4.07
N ILE A 511 -14.58 23.97 -3.42
CA ILE A 511 -14.52 23.84 -1.96
C ILE A 511 -13.06 23.71 -1.48
N LEU A 512 -12.21 23.09 -2.30
CA LEU A 512 -10.80 22.88 -2.01
C LEU A 512 -10.01 24.21 -1.99
N PHE A 513 -10.35 25.18 -2.84
CA PHE A 513 -9.66 26.47 -2.96
C PHE A 513 -10.33 27.61 -2.21
#